data_07f6fa9bcceb4000b87915827d015fc1
#
_entry.id   07f6fa9bcceb4000b87915827d015fc1
#
_cell.length_a   1.000
_cell.length_b   1.000
_cell.length_c   1.000
_cell.angle_alpha   90.00
_cell.angle_beta   90.00
_cell.angle_gamma   90.00
#
_symmetry.space_group_name_H-M   'P 1'
#
loop_
_entity.id
_entity.type
_entity.pdbx_description
1 polymer ?
#
loop_
_entity_poly.entity_id
_entity_poly.type
_entity_poly.pdbx_seq_one_letter_code
_entity_poly.pdbx_strand_id
1 'polypeptide(L)'
;MPYNDYPDAAVNNAKRALKHKEENGSDCGTAVGWTRANQIANRENLSIDTIKRTYSFLERAKVYDQGKYFDENDNEICGSIMYDAWGGDSMRTWAERKLNNLPENERNEQMEKEIRSGRLEIRAMADEKRTIGGYVAMFDQMSEDLGGFTEVIDRGAFSDTDMDDVRALFNHDANQILGRTKSGTLRLKMTEQGLYYEVDLPDTERGKDMYEMIKRGDIDQSSFAFTVSDDDYEYKEGRYFRTIKKIDRLYDVAPVTYPAYQQTSVVVRSLEKFKNNKETISNPNFVQKMERDLILNKLNKN
;
A
#
# COMPACT_ATOMS: atom_id res chain seq x y z
N MET A 1 -12.24 -17.31 7.87
CA MET A 1 -12.17 -18.59 7.07
C MET A 1 -10.85 -18.61 6.34
N PRO A 2 -10.20 -19.75 6.12
CA PRO A 2 -8.98 -19.78 5.32
C PRO A 2 -9.30 -19.51 3.85
N TYR A 3 -8.54 -18.63 3.21
CA TYR A 3 -8.66 -18.31 1.79
C TYR A 3 -7.58 -19.03 0.98
N ASN A 4 -7.63 -20.37 0.99
CA ASN A 4 -6.74 -21.24 0.24
C ASN A 4 -7.49 -22.28 -0.62
N ASP A 5 -8.81 -22.11 -0.74
CA ASP A 5 -9.73 -22.97 -1.50
C ASP A 5 -9.86 -22.55 -2.98
N TYR A 6 -8.86 -21.90 -3.52
CA TYR A 6 -8.84 -21.52 -4.95
C TYR A 6 -8.62 -22.74 -5.85
N PRO A 7 -9.10 -22.67 -7.12
CA PRO A 7 -9.14 -23.81 -8.02
C PRO A 7 -7.76 -24.42 -8.32
N ASP A 8 -7.72 -25.74 -8.59
CA ASP A 8 -6.49 -26.42 -9.04
C ASP A 8 -5.93 -25.82 -10.33
N ALA A 9 -6.81 -25.32 -11.21
CA ALA A 9 -6.38 -24.63 -12.43
C ALA A 9 -5.53 -23.39 -12.12
N ALA A 10 -5.87 -22.60 -11.07
CA ALA A 10 -5.08 -21.45 -10.64
C ALA A 10 -3.69 -21.88 -10.12
N VAL A 11 -3.66 -22.96 -9.33
CA VAL A 11 -2.40 -23.56 -8.83
C VAL A 11 -1.52 -24.06 -9.99
N ASN A 12 -2.13 -24.71 -10.96
CA ASN A 12 -1.40 -25.24 -12.13
C ASN A 12 -0.87 -24.12 -13.02
N ASN A 13 -1.61 -23.02 -13.18
CA ASN A 13 -1.14 -21.83 -13.89
C ASN A 13 0.10 -21.23 -13.21
N ALA A 14 0.04 -21.02 -11.89
CA ALA A 14 1.17 -20.50 -11.13
C ALA A 14 2.41 -21.42 -11.21
N LYS A 15 2.22 -22.75 -11.10
CA LYS A 15 3.29 -23.73 -11.25
C LYS A 15 3.89 -23.71 -12.65
N ARG A 16 3.08 -23.55 -13.70
CA ARG A 16 3.57 -23.44 -15.09
C ARG A 16 4.46 -22.22 -15.27
N ALA A 17 4.06 -21.06 -14.74
CA ALA A 17 4.86 -19.85 -14.80
C ALA A 17 6.17 -19.97 -14.02
N LEU A 18 6.15 -20.56 -12.83
CA LEU A 18 7.35 -20.81 -12.03
C LEU A 18 8.32 -21.74 -12.75
N LYS A 19 7.81 -22.83 -13.34
CA LYS A 19 8.60 -23.77 -14.14
C LYS A 19 9.23 -23.07 -15.34
N HIS A 20 8.46 -22.24 -16.06
CA HIS A 20 8.99 -21.47 -17.18
C HIS A 20 10.14 -20.55 -16.75
N LYS A 21 10.00 -19.86 -15.61
CA LYS A 21 11.06 -19.02 -15.05
C LYS A 21 12.32 -19.83 -14.75
N GLU A 22 12.17 -21.00 -14.15
CA GLU A 22 13.30 -21.88 -13.78
C GLU A 22 14.02 -22.41 -15.02
N GLU A 23 13.28 -22.85 -16.06
CA GLU A 23 13.82 -23.45 -17.27
C GLU A 23 14.43 -22.43 -18.25
N ASN A 24 13.89 -21.22 -18.32
CA ASN A 24 14.27 -20.21 -19.32
C ASN A 24 14.99 -18.99 -18.72
N GLY A 25 15.10 -18.89 -17.38
CA GLY A 25 15.76 -17.75 -16.74
C GLY A 25 15.04 -16.42 -16.98
N SER A 26 13.68 -16.44 -17.06
CA SER A 26 12.87 -15.28 -17.42
C SER A 26 13.08 -14.08 -16.48
N ASP A 27 13.35 -12.93 -17.08
CA ASP A 27 13.45 -11.62 -16.41
C ASP A 27 12.07 -10.91 -16.25
N CYS A 28 10.99 -11.58 -16.68
CA CYS A 28 9.64 -11.05 -16.59
C CYS A 28 9.16 -10.86 -15.15
N GLY A 29 8.41 -9.79 -14.91
CA GLY A 29 7.73 -9.53 -13.65
C GLY A 29 8.61 -8.93 -12.57
N THR A 30 8.04 -8.84 -11.37
CA THR A 30 8.68 -8.28 -10.17
C THR A 30 8.86 -9.36 -9.09
N ALA A 31 9.67 -9.07 -8.08
CA ALA A 31 9.82 -9.95 -6.90
C ALA A 31 8.46 -10.26 -6.25
N VAL A 32 7.57 -9.26 -6.14
CA VAL A 32 6.20 -9.42 -5.61
C VAL A 32 5.38 -10.37 -6.48
N GLY A 33 5.49 -10.27 -7.81
CA GLY A 33 4.79 -11.16 -8.74
C GLY A 33 5.19 -12.61 -8.54
N TRP A 34 6.47 -12.88 -8.39
CA TRP A 34 7.00 -14.23 -8.17
C TRP A 34 6.71 -14.77 -6.77
N THR A 35 6.72 -13.91 -5.74
CA THR A 35 6.24 -14.28 -4.41
C THR A 35 4.79 -14.73 -4.47
N ARG A 36 3.93 -14.02 -5.21
CA ARG A 36 2.53 -14.40 -5.41
C ARG A 36 2.40 -15.74 -6.12
N ALA A 37 3.19 -15.97 -7.16
CA ALA A 37 3.22 -17.26 -7.86
C ALA A 37 3.52 -18.42 -6.91
N ASN A 38 4.52 -18.26 -6.03
CA ASN A 38 4.88 -19.28 -5.02
C ASN A 38 3.74 -19.50 -4.01
N GLN A 39 3.12 -18.45 -3.51
CA GLN A 39 1.99 -18.56 -2.58
C GLN A 39 0.82 -19.35 -3.19
N ILE A 40 0.46 -19.05 -4.43
CA ILE A 40 -0.62 -19.75 -5.15
C ILE A 40 -0.23 -21.20 -5.43
N ALA A 41 0.99 -21.43 -5.93
CA ALA A 41 1.48 -22.78 -6.24
C ALA A 41 1.50 -23.71 -5.01
N ASN A 42 1.77 -23.15 -3.82
CA ASN A 42 1.82 -23.85 -2.54
C ASN A 42 0.50 -23.87 -1.76
N ARG A 43 -0.59 -23.31 -2.32
CA ARG A 43 -1.89 -23.19 -1.65
C ARG A 43 -1.83 -22.49 -0.30
N GLU A 44 -1.03 -21.44 -0.21
CA GLU A 44 -0.96 -20.64 1.01
C GLU A 44 -2.29 -19.91 1.27
N ASN A 45 -2.59 -19.67 2.55
CA ASN A 45 -3.74 -18.88 2.93
C ASN A 45 -3.52 -17.42 2.56
N LEU A 46 -4.39 -16.86 1.71
CA LEU A 46 -4.30 -15.49 1.26
C LEU A 46 -5.13 -14.56 2.18
N SER A 47 -4.63 -13.38 2.48
CA SER A 47 -5.43 -12.34 3.13
C SER A 47 -6.45 -11.75 2.15
N ILE A 48 -7.49 -11.09 2.66
CA ILE A 48 -8.48 -10.36 1.83
C ILE A 48 -7.78 -9.32 0.95
N ASP A 49 -6.81 -8.59 1.47
CA ASP A 49 -6.04 -7.60 0.70
C ASP A 49 -5.24 -8.26 -0.42
N THR A 50 -4.65 -9.40 -0.14
CA THR A 50 -3.98 -10.19 -1.16
C THR A 50 -4.93 -10.61 -2.27
N ILE A 51 -6.16 -11.03 -1.93
CA ILE A 51 -7.21 -11.38 -2.88
C ILE A 51 -7.64 -10.16 -3.70
N LYS A 52 -7.84 -9.00 -3.07
CA LYS A 52 -8.16 -7.73 -3.74
C LYS A 52 -7.09 -7.35 -4.77
N ARG A 53 -5.81 -7.40 -4.38
CA ARG A 53 -4.67 -7.10 -5.27
C ARG A 53 -4.58 -8.10 -6.43
N THR A 54 -4.76 -9.38 -6.13
CA THR A 54 -4.76 -10.44 -7.13
C THR A 54 -5.87 -10.23 -8.16
N TYR A 55 -7.08 -9.96 -7.72
CA TYR A 55 -8.22 -9.65 -8.61
C TYR A 55 -7.94 -8.41 -9.46
N SER A 56 -7.51 -7.31 -8.84
CA SER A 56 -7.20 -6.05 -9.53
C SER A 56 -6.10 -6.22 -10.59
N PHE A 57 -5.06 -7.00 -10.31
CA PHE A 57 -4.02 -7.31 -11.29
C PHE A 57 -4.60 -8.12 -12.46
N LEU A 58 -5.30 -9.22 -12.17
CA LEU A 58 -5.84 -10.12 -13.18
C LEU A 58 -6.90 -9.46 -14.06
N GLU A 59 -7.71 -8.54 -13.52
CA GLU A 59 -8.66 -7.74 -14.32
C GLU A 59 -7.97 -6.86 -15.37
N ARG A 60 -6.83 -6.26 -15.02
CA ARG A 60 -6.05 -5.47 -15.98
C ARG A 60 -5.28 -6.33 -16.98
N ALA A 61 -4.85 -7.51 -16.53
CA ALA A 61 -4.02 -8.43 -17.31
C ALA A 61 -4.82 -9.45 -18.15
N LYS A 62 -6.16 -9.43 -18.09
CA LYS A 62 -7.03 -10.38 -18.83
C LYS A 62 -6.96 -10.27 -20.36
N VAL A 63 -6.23 -9.30 -20.86
CA VAL A 63 -5.93 -9.14 -22.30
C VAL A 63 -4.85 -10.10 -22.79
N TYR A 64 -4.14 -10.76 -21.88
CA TYR A 64 -3.06 -11.69 -22.19
C TYR A 64 -3.57 -13.13 -22.21
N ASP A 65 -3.06 -13.90 -23.18
CA ASP A 65 -3.41 -15.31 -23.34
C ASP A 65 -2.69 -16.21 -22.33
N GLN A 66 -3.44 -17.05 -21.63
CA GLN A 66 -2.87 -18.03 -20.71
C GLN A 66 -2.02 -19.08 -21.45
N GLY A 67 -0.84 -19.36 -20.92
CA GLY A 67 0.06 -20.38 -21.48
C GLY A 67 0.79 -20.01 -22.77
N LYS A 68 0.48 -18.85 -23.35
CA LYS A 68 1.17 -18.35 -24.52
C LYS A 68 2.34 -17.44 -24.10
N TYR A 69 3.50 -18.01 -23.89
CA TYR A 69 4.64 -17.31 -23.32
C TYR A 69 5.60 -16.69 -24.33
N PHE A 70 5.47 -17.01 -25.59
CA PHE A 70 6.28 -16.45 -26.66
C PHE A 70 5.43 -15.86 -27.78
N ASP A 71 5.90 -14.79 -28.38
CA ASP A 71 5.34 -14.21 -29.58
C ASP A 71 5.82 -14.94 -30.85
N GLU A 72 5.45 -14.43 -32.04
CA GLU A 72 5.83 -15.02 -33.33
C GLU A 72 7.33 -14.88 -33.65
N ASN A 73 8.06 -14.07 -32.88
CA ASN A 73 9.49 -13.83 -33.01
C ASN A 73 10.31 -14.45 -31.86
N ASP A 74 9.74 -15.40 -31.13
CA ASP A 74 10.34 -16.05 -29.97
C ASP A 74 10.71 -15.11 -28.79
N ASN A 75 10.08 -13.92 -28.70
CA ASN A 75 10.25 -13.06 -27.53
C ASN A 75 9.25 -13.42 -26.42
N GLU A 76 9.67 -13.36 -25.18
CA GLU A 76 8.79 -13.61 -24.02
C GLU A 76 7.67 -12.60 -23.93
N ILE A 77 6.43 -13.10 -23.79
CA ILE A 77 5.24 -12.28 -23.48
C ILE A 77 5.09 -12.19 -21.97
N CYS A 78 5.79 -11.24 -21.35
CA CYS A 78 5.79 -11.04 -19.89
C CYS A 78 4.38 -10.92 -19.29
N GLY A 79 3.44 -10.33 -20.01
CA GLY A 79 2.05 -10.23 -19.56
C GLY A 79 1.38 -11.59 -19.39
N SER A 80 1.55 -12.51 -20.35
CA SER A 80 1.02 -13.88 -20.30
C SER A 80 1.67 -14.70 -19.18
N ILE A 81 3.00 -14.59 -19.03
CA ILE A 81 3.75 -15.25 -17.96
C ILE A 81 3.25 -14.78 -16.59
N MET A 82 3.11 -13.47 -16.40
CA MET A 82 2.65 -12.91 -15.14
C MET A 82 1.16 -13.17 -14.90
N TYR A 83 0.34 -13.23 -15.94
CA TYR A 83 -1.07 -13.61 -15.81
C TYR A 83 -1.21 -15.03 -15.24
N ASP A 84 -0.45 -15.98 -15.76
CA ASP A 84 -0.38 -17.34 -15.22
C ASP A 84 0.24 -17.38 -13.81
N ALA A 85 1.31 -16.63 -13.56
CA ALA A 85 1.95 -16.54 -12.26
C ALA A 85 0.98 -16.14 -11.13
N TRP A 86 -0.01 -15.32 -11.47
CA TRP A 86 -1.06 -14.90 -10.54
C TRP A 86 -2.32 -15.79 -10.61
N GLY A 87 -2.27 -16.92 -11.31
CA GLY A 87 -3.29 -17.97 -11.35
C GLY A 87 -4.30 -17.85 -12.49
N GLY A 88 -4.20 -16.84 -13.36
CA GLY A 88 -5.02 -16.68 -14.56
C GLY A 88 -6.52 -16.52 -14.30
N ASP A 89 -7.35 -16.84 -15.32
CA ASP A 89 -8.82 -16.69 -15.28
C ASP A 89 -9.49 -17.40 -14.09
N SER A 90 -9.03 -18.58 -13.74
CA SER A 90 -9.62 -19.35 -12.64
C SER A 90 -9.39 -18.68 -11.29
N MET A 91 -8.22 -18.08 -11.07
CA MET A 91 -7.94 -17.29 -9.88
C MET A 91 -8.72 -15.98 -9.88
N ARG A 92 -8.83 -15.31 -11.03
CA ARG A 92 -9.61 -14.08 -11.18
C ARG A 92 -11.07 -14.31 -10.79
N THR A 93 -11.71 -15.33 -11.35
CA THR A 93 -13.12 -15.66 -11.08
C THR A 93 -13.33 -16.09 -9.62
N TRP A 94 -12.38 -16.83 -9.04
CA TRP A 94 -12.44 -17.21 -7.63
C TRP A 94 -12.33 -15.98 -6.72
N ALA A 95 -11.37 -15.09 -6.99
CA ALA A 95 -11.16 -13.87 -6.23
C ALA A 95 -12.39 -12.95 -6.30
N GLU A 96 -12.96 -12.75 -7.49
CA GLU A 96 -14.20 -11.99 -7.68
C GLU A 96 -15.34 -12.53 -6.82
N ARG A 97 -15.57 -13.85 -6.87
CA ARG A 97 -16.62 -14.50 -6.06
C ARG A 97 -16.36 -14.33 -4.56
N LYS A 98 -15.10 -14.46 -4.10
CA LYS A 98 -14.76 -14.25 -2.69
C LYS A 98 -15.02 -12.83 -2.25
N LEU A 99 -14.62 -11.84 -3.05
CA LEU A 99 -14.84 -10.43 -2.78
C LEU A 99 -16.33 -10.05 -2.79
N ASN A 100 -17.11 -10.61 -3.71
CA ASN A 100 -18.56 -10.38 -3.78
C ASN A 100 -19.33 -10.99 -2.60
N ASN A 101 -18.81 -12.03 -1.98
CA ASN A 101 -19.41 -12.69 -0.82
C ASN A 101 -18.94 -12.13 0.53
N LEU A 102 -18.06 -11.13 0.52
CA LEU A 102 -17.69 -10.42 1.75
C LEU A 102 -18.89 -9.60 2.27
N PRO A 103 -19.04 -9.47 3.59
CA PRO A 103 -19.96 -8.50 4.18
C PRO A 103 -19.72 -7.10 3.59
N GLU A 104 -20.75 -6.28 3.52
CA GLU A 104 -20.68 -4.96 2.87
C GLU A 104 -19.62 -4.05 3.50
N ASN A 105 -19.43 -4.12 4.82
CA ASN A 105 -18.38 -3.44 5.55
C ASN A 105 -16.96 -3.89 5.15
N GLU A 106 -16.76 -5.17 4.82
CA GLU A 106 -15.48 -5.70 4.36
C GLU A 106 -15.25 -5.52 2.85
N ARG A 107 -16.32 -5.43 2.06
CA ARG A 107 -16.25 -5.10 0.62
C ARG A 107 -15.74 -3.67 0.38
N ASN A 108 -16.17 -2.74 1.22
CA ASN A 108 -15.85 -1.32 1.13
C ASN A 108 -14.51 -0.96 1.81
N GLU A 109 -13.78 -1.92 2.36
CA GLU A 109 -12.39 -1.74 2.77
C GLU A 109 -11.45 -1.64 1.54
N GLN A 110 -11.67 -0.65 0.69
CA GLN A 110 -10.53 -0.04 0.01
C GLN A 110 -9.67 0.55 1.12
N MET A 111 -8.40 0.16 1.17
CA MET A 111 -7.43 0.91 1.97
C MET A 111 -7.50 2.34 1.45
N GLU A 112 -8.13 3.22 2.25
CA GLU A 112 -8.32 4.59 1.83
C GLU A 112 -6.95 5.27 1.83
N LYS A 113 -6.65 5.96 0.73
CA LYS A 113 -5.42 6.73 0.60
C LYS A 113 -5.43 7.86 1.63
N GLU A 114 -4.52 7.77 2.59
CA GLU A 114 -4.33 8.78 3.62
C GLU A 114 -3.25 9.77 3.20
N ILE A 115 -3.40 11.02 3.61
CA ILE A 115 -2.40 12.07 3.39
C ILE A 115 -1.97 12.59 4.76
N ARG A 116 -0.66 12.65 4.98
CA ARG A 116 -0.08 13.24 6.18
C ARG A 116 0.93 14.29 5.81
N SER A 117 0.77 15.45 6.42
CA SER A 117 1.74 16.53 6.38
C SER A 117 2.27 16.78 7.77
N GLY A 118 3.55 17.04 7.87
CA GLY A 118 4.21 17.42 9.11
C GLY A 118 5.01 18.69 8.91
N ARG A 119 5.46 19.31 10.00
CA ARG A 119 6.51 20.34 9.96
C ARG A 119 7.87 19.70 9.67
N LEU A 120 7.90 18.88 8.61
CA LEU A 120 9.10 18.16 8.18
C LEU A 120 9.78 19.05 7.15
N GLU A 121 10.88 19.65 7.56
CA GLU A 121 11.63 20.59 6.74
C GLU A 121 12.08 19.96 5.42
N ILE A 122 11.73 20.61 4.33
CA ILE A 122 12.31 20.36 3.03
C ILE A 122 13.35 21.46 2.73
N ARG A 123 14.45 21.08 2.08
CA ARG A 123 15.54 21.99 1.76
C ARG A 123 16.00 21.82 0.32
N ALA A 124 16.39 22.93 -0.29
CA ALA A 124 17.14 22.93 -1.54
C ALA A 124 18.60 22.55 -1.24
N MET A 125 19.15 21.60 -1.99
CA MET A 125 20.56 21.23 -1.90
C MET A 125 21.39 22.13 -2.80
N ALA A 126 22.58 22.50 -2.34
CA ALA A 126 23.51 23.30 -3.14
C ALA A 126 24.26 22.38 -4.13
N ASP A 127 23.58 21.93 -5.17
CA ASP A 127 24.15 21.12 -6.24
C ASP A 127 23.81 21.67 -7.63
N GLU A 128 24.50 21.16 -8.64
CA GLU A 128 24.28 21.55 -10.06
C GLU A 128 22.94 21.04 -10.60
N LYS A 129 22.31 20.04 -9.94
CA LYS A 129 21.10 19.38 -10.41
C LYS A 129 19.79 19.96 -9.87
N ARG A 130 19.85 21.00 -9.03
CA ARG A 130 18.68 21.53 -8.31
C ARG A 130 17.93 20.43 -7.55
N THR A 131 18.65 19.69 -6.73
CA THR A 131 18.06 18.65 -5.88
C THR A 131 17.37 19.29 -4.68
N ILE A 132 16.19 18.80 -4.35
CA ILE A 132 15.48 19.11 -3.11
C ILE A 132 15.36 17.84 -2.27
N GLY A 133 15.31 17.96 -0.95
CA GLY A 133 15.18 16.81 -0.08
C GLY A 133 14.68 17.16 1.31
N GLY A 134 14.08 16.18 1.96
CA GLY A 134 13.53 16.32 3.30
C GLY A 134 12.96 15.01 3.84
N TYR A 135 12.54 15.03 5.09
CA TYR A 135 11.77 13.93 5.67
C TYR A 135 10.30 14.05 5.25
N VAL A 136 9.64 12.92 5.01
CA VAL A 136 8.19 12.87 4.80
C VAL A 136 7.47 12.18 5.95
N ALA A 137 8.16 11.34 6.72
CA ALA A 137 7.65 10.67 7.91
C ALA A 137 8.76 10.56 8.96
N MET A 138 8.43 10.80 10.21
CA MET A 138 9.34 10.59 11.34
C MET A 138 8.82 9.41 12.18
N PHE A 139 9.73 8.53 12.62
CA PHE A 139 9.39 7.43 13.50
C PHE A 139 9.27 7.86 14.95
N ASP A 140 8.41 7.19 15.69
CA ASP A 140 8.23 7.35 17.12
C ASP A 140 7.95 8.81 17.56
N GLN A 141 7.55 9.65 16.62
CA GLN A 141 7.20 11.04 16.88
C GLN A 141 5.68 11.21 16.83
N MET A 142 5.13 11.78 17.90
CA MET A 142 3.69 12.07 17.98
C MET A 142 3.32 13.17 16.99
N SER A 143 2.26 12.93 16.24
CA SER A 143 1.66 13.94 15.36
C SER A 143 0.98 15.06 16.16
N GLU A 144 0.65 16.17 15.50
CA GLU A 144 -0.36 17.11 16.00
C GLU A 144 -1.71 16.39 16.09
N ASP A 145 -2.73 17.04 16.72
CA ASP A 145 -4.10 16.51 16.77
C ASP A 145 -4.70 16.43 15.36
N LEU A 146 -5.07 15.24 14.94
CA LEU A 146 -5.63 14.96 13.61
C LEU A 146 -7.16 14.95 13.58
N GLY A 147 -7.80 15.70 14.49
CA GLY A 147 -9.27 15.76 14.57
C GLY A 147 -9.85 14.78 15.60
N GLY A 148 -9.23 14.71 16.77
CA GLY A 148 -9.67 13.93 17.93
C GLY A 148 -8.78 12.72 18.24
N PHE A 149 -7.66 12.57 17.56
CA PHE A 149 -6.59 11.64 17.90
C PHE A 149 -5.22 12.17 17.47
N THR A 150 -4.18 11.63 18.07
CA THR A 150 -2.80 11.78 17.63
C THR A 150 -2.28 10.44 17.12
N GLU A 151 -1.28 10.46 16.24
CA GLU A 151 -0.71 9.23 15.73
C GLU A 151 0.81 9.19 15.80
N VAL A 152 1.34 7.98 15.80
CA VAL A 152 2.76 7.65 15.72
C VAL A 152 2.96 6.65 14.60
N ILE A 153 4.04 6.79 13.85
CA ILE A 153 4.48 5.81 12.86
C ILE A 153 5.56 4.95 13.50
N ASP A 154 5.29 3.65 13.61
CA ASP A 154 6.26 2.67 14.13
C ASP A 154 7.48 2.58 13.21
N ARG A 155 8.68 2.29 13.78
CA ARG A 155 9.91 2.12 13.00
C ARG A 155 9.84 1.03 11.94
N GLY A 156 9.04 0.00 12.19
CA GLY A 156 8.81 -1.10 11.27
C GLY A 156 7.73 -0.84 10.22
N ALA A 157 7.03 0.29 10.29
CA ALA A 157 5.84 0.54 9.48
C ALA A 157 6.07 0.46 7.97
N PHE A 158 7.28 0.77 7.50
CA PHE A 158 7.64 0.75 6.08
C PHE A 158 8.38 -0.52 5.63
N SER A 159 8.60 -1.52 6.48
CA SER A 159 9.45 -2.70 6.17
C SER A 159 9.00 -3.45 4.91
N ASP A 160 7.69 -3.56 4.68
CA ASP A 160 7.09 -4.30 3.57
C ASP A 160 6.28 -3.40 2.62
N THR A 161 6.47 -2.08 2.71
CA THR A 161 5.72 -1.10 1.94
C THR A 161 6.05 -1.17 0.45
N ASP A 162 5.03 -1.21 -0.40
CA ASP A 162 5.21 -1.03 -1.85
C ASP A 162 5.65 0.41 -2.15
N MET A 163 6.91 0.58 -2.52
CA MET A 163 7.52 1.84 -2.95
C MET A 163 8.09 1.76 -4.37
N ASP A 164 7.73 0.76 -5.16
CA ASP A 164 8.31 0.52 -6.50
C ASP A 164 8.04 1.66 -7.48
N ASP A 165 6.91 2.36 -7.31
CA ASP A 165 6.50 3.41 -8.25
C ASP A 165 5.90 4.63 -7.53
N VAL A 166 6.75 5.34 -6.81
CA VAL A 166 6.40 6.56 -6.07
C VAL A 166 6.66 7.79 -6.92
N ARG A 167 5.80 8.80 -6.80
CA ARG A 167 5.98 10.10 -7.46
C ARG A 167 6.35 11.17 -6.44
N ALA A 168 7.16 12.11 -6.87
CA ALA A 168 7.27 13.40 -6.21
C ALA A 168 6.31 14.37 -6.91
N LEU A 169 5.36 14.91 -6.17
CA LEU A 169 4.32 15.82 -6.68
C LEU A 169 4.36 17.13 -5.91
N PHE A 170 3.93 18.22 -6.51
CA PHE A 170 3.66 19.44 -5.77
C PHE A 170 2.20 19.45 -5.30
N ASN A 171 1.96 19.65 -3.99
CA ASN A 171 0.62 19.68 -3.39
C ASN A 171 -0.23 18.43 -3.70
N HIS A 172 0.37 17.25 -3.89
CA HIS A 172 -0.32 16.00 -4.30
C HIS A 172 -1.08 16.10 -5.64
N ASP A 173 -0.79 17.11 -6.44
CA ASP A 173 -1.40 17.29 -7.76
C ASP A 173 -0.69 16.41 -8.79
N ALA A 174 -1.40 15.43 -9.35
CA ALA A 174 -0.86 14.52 -10.37
C ALA A 174 -0.43 15.23 -11.66
N ASN A 175 -0.87 16.48 -11.91
CA ASN A 175 -0.44 17.31 -13.02
C ASN A 175 0.88 18.07 -12.73
N GLN A 176 1.37 18.03 -11.48
CA GLN A 176 2.52 18.75 -10.98
C GLN A 176 3.65 17.78 -10.58
N ILE A 177 4.05 16.92 -11.51
CA ILE A 177 5.10 15.93 -11.24
C ILE A 177 6.48 16.60 -11.18
N LEU A 178 7.24 16.28 -10.12
CA LEU A 178 8.60 16.77 -9.87
C LEU A 178 9.64 15.67 -10.09
N GLY A 179 9.28 14.40 -9.85
CA GLY A 179 10.16 13.26 -10.00
C GLY A 179 9.43 11.93 -9.77
N ARG A 180 10.15 10.81 -9.99
CA ARG A 180 9.58 9.46 -9.89
C ARG A 180 10.67 8.44 -9.56
N THR A 181 10.38 7.43 -8.74
CA THR A 181 11.34 6.36 -8.41
C THR A 181 11.75 5.59 -9.67
N LYS A 182 10.81 5.19 -10.53
CA LYS A 182 11.10 4.45 -11.77
C LYS A 182 11.99 5.17 -12.77
N SER A 183 12.00 6.49 -12.77
CA SER A 183 12.91 7.29 -13.62
C SER A 183 14.23 7.63 -12.92
N GLY A 184 14.41 7.22 -11.67
CA GLY A 184 15.59 7.51 -10.87
C GLY A 184 15.72 8.99 -10.43
N THR A 185 14.72 9.82 -10.72
CA THR A 185 14.70 11.25 -10.35
C THR A 185 14.17 11.49 -8.94
N LEU A 186 13.49 10.51 -8.34
CA LEU A 186 13.13 10.45 -6.93
C LEU A 186 13.88 9.30 -6.25
N ARG A 187 14.55 9.59 -5.17
CA ARG A 187 15.22 8.61 -4.30
C ARG A 187 14.59 8.63 -2.92
N LEU A 188 14.28 7.46 -2.39
CA LEU A 188 13.74 7.26 -1.04
C LEU A 188 14.79 6.55 -0.19
N LYS A 189 14.96 6.99 1.04
CA LYS A 189 15.94 6.44 1.97
C LYS A 189 15.33 6.27 3.35
N MET A 190 15.30 5.03 3.83
CA MET A 190 15.02 4.74 5.23
C MET A 190 16.21 5.13 6.08
N THR A 191 15.99 5.91 7.13
CA THR A 191 16.99 6.32 8.13
C THR A 191 16.54 5.87 9.52
N GLU A 192 17.37 6.03 10.51
CA GLU A 192 16.98 5.80 11.92
C GLU A 192 15.87 6.77 12.39
N GLN A 193 15.75 7.93 11.77
CA GLN A 193 14.79 8.97 12.14
C GLN A 193 13.47 8.85 11.42
N GLY A 194 13.45 8.30 10.18
CA GLY A 194 12.25 8.25 9.36
C GLY A 194 12.52 7.99 7.88
N LEU A 195 11.51 8.23 7.07
CA LEU A 195 11.60 8.18 5.61
C LEU A 195 12.05 9.53 5.06
N TYR A 196 13.23 9.54 4.44
CA TYR A 196 13.83 10.68 3.77
C TYR A 196 13.71 10.53 2.25
N TYR A 197 13.51 11.63 1.53
CA TYR A 197 13.48 11.64 0.06
C TYR A 197 14.37 12.73 -0.53
N GLU A 198 14.82 12.48 -1.75
CA GLU A 198 15.53 13.44 -2.60
C GLU A 198 14.93 13.44 -4.00
N VAL A 199 14.76 14.62 -4.58
CA VAL A 199 14.24 14.80 -5.94
C VAL A 199 15.19 15.68 -6.75
N ASP A 200 15.67 15.16 -7.89
CA ASP A 200 16.33 15.97 -8.90
C ASP A 200 15.23 16.64 -9.73
N LEU A 201 15.06 17.93 -9.55
CA LEU A 201 14.01 18.69 -10.25
C LEU A 201 14.27 18.78 -11.75
N PRO A 202 13.22 18.75 -12.59
CA PRO A 202 13.37 18.86 -14.03
C PRO A 202 13.94 20.23 -14.44
N ASP A 203 14.73 20.27 -15.50
CA ASP A 203 15.25 21.53 -16.05
C ASP A 203 14.20 22.26 -16.90
N THR A 204 13.12 22.63 -16.24
CA THR A 204 12.00 23.42 -16.77
C THR A 204 11.82 24.68 -15.93
N GLU A 205 11.07 25.68 -16.42
CA GLU A 205 10.73 26.87 -15.63
C GLU A 205 10.08 26.47 -14.29
N ARG A 206 9.14 25.51 -14.32
CA ARG A 206 8.49 25.00 -13.10
C ARG A 206 9.48 24.38 -12.11
N GLY A 207 10.46 23.61 -12.58
CA GLY A 207 11.49 23.03 -11.71
C GLY A 207 12.39 24.12 -11.10
N LYS A 208 12.72 25.16 -11.85
CA LYS A 208 13.48 26.32 -11.35
C LYS A 208 12.68 27.09 -10.31
N ASP A 209 11.41 27.39 -10.59
CA ASP A 209 10.52 28.09 -9.66
C ASP A 209 10.38 27.32 -8.35
N MET A 210 10.16 26.01 -8.43
CA MET A 210 10.06 25.15 -7.24
C MET A 210 11.34 25.19 -6.40
N TYR A 211 12.50 25.08 -7.04
CA TYR A 211 13.79 25.14 -6.35
C TYR A 211 13.98 26.47 -5.62
N GLU A 212 13.69 27.60 -6.27
CA GLU A 212 13.83 28.93 -5.68
C GLU A 212 12.83 29.16 -4.54
N MET A 213 11.57 28.70 -4.68
CA MET A 213 10.57 28.80 -3.59
C MET A 213 10.98 28.01 -2.35
N ILE A 214 11.56 26.82 -2.53
CA ILE A 214 12.06 26.01 -1.40
C ILE A 214 13.33 26.63 -0.81
N LYS A 215 14.25 27.11 -1.64
CA LYS A 215 15.49 27.76 -1.23
C LYS A 215 15.22 29.04 -0.43
N ARG A 216 14.20 29.79 -0.77
CA ARG A 216 13.75 31.01 -0.06
C ARG A 216 12.98 30.70 1.22
N GLY A 217 12.48 29.47 1.38
CA GLY A 217 11.62 29.06 2.49
C GLY A 217 10.13 29.43 2.29
N ASP A 218 9.69 29.78 1.07
CA ASP A 218 8.28 29.99 0.75
C ASP A 218 7.51 28.65 0.81
N ILE A 219 8.21 27.53 0.56
CA ILE A 219 7.76 26.15 0.72
C ILE A 219 8.79 25.44 1.60
N ASP A 220 8.39 25.08 2.80
CA ASP A 220 9.27 24.51 3.83
C ASP A 220 8.76 23.17 4.41
N GLN A 221 7.63 22.64 3.90
CA GLN A 221 6.98 21.48 4.44
C GLN A 221 6.81 20.36 3.43
N SER A 222 6.82 19.13 3.93
CA SER A 222 6.61 17.93 3.18
C SER A 222 5.36 17.17 3.62
N SER A 223 4.81 16.42 2.69
CA SER A 223 3.64 15.57 2.89
C SER A 223 3.83 14.25 2.15
N PHE A 224 3.10 13.21 2.52
CA PHE A 224 3.08 11.94 1.81
C PHE A 224 1.69 11.33 1.79
N ALA A 225 1.45 10.51 0.77
CA ALA A 225 0.18 9.84 0.56
C ALA A 225 0.40 8.33 0.52
N PHE A 226 -0.34 7.61 1.35
CA PHE A 226 -0.12 6.19 1.63
C PHE A 226 -1.43 5.47 1.95
N THR A 227 -1.36 4.14 2.06
CA THR A 227 -2.41 3.29 2.62
C THR A 227 -1.85 2.49 3.78
N VAL A 228 -2.69 2.27 4.80
CA VAL A 228 -2.34 1.52 6.01
C VAL A 228 -2.95 0.13 5.94
N SER A 229 -2.15 -0.91 6.23
CA SER A 229 -2.60 -2.29 6.32
C SER A 229 -2.71 -2.81 7.75
N ASP A 230 -2.03 -2.16 8.71
CA ASP A 230 -2.11 -2.52 10.13
C ASP A 230 -1.88 -1.29 11.00
N ASP A 231 -2.83 -1.02 11.88
CA ASP A 231 -2.76 0.04 12.87
C ASP A 231 -3.45 -0.39 14.18
N ASP A 232 -3.14 0.32 15.25
CA ASP A 232 -3.73 0.10 16.56
C ASP A 232 -4.20 1.43 17.15
N TYR A 233 -5.31 1.39 17.87
CA TYR A 233 -5.85 2.54 18.56
C TYR A 233 -5.95 2.28 20.06
N GLU A 234 -5.47 3.23 20.84
CA GLU A 234 -5.59 3.23 22.28
C GLU A 234 -6.34 4.47 22.76
N TYR A 235 -7.22 4.31 23.75
CA TYR A 235 -7.88 5.45 24.40
C TYR A 235 -7.31 5.66 25.79
N LYS A 236 -6.61 6.77 25.99
CA LYS A 236 -5.98 7.16 27.27
C LYS A 236 -6.29 8.63 27.54
N GLU A 237 -6.57 8.97 28.80
CA GLU A 237 -6.71 10.35 29.28
C GLU A 237 -7.67 11.21 28.45
N GLY A 238 -8.76 10.61 27.96
CA GLY A 238 -9.77 11.33 27.20
C GLY A 238 -9.43 11.51 25.70
N ARG A 239 -8.34 10.92 25.21
CA ARG A 239 -7.86 11.05 23.81
C ARG A 239 -7.60 9.70 23.17
N TYR A 240 -7.71 9.66 21.86
CA TYR A 240 -7.31 8.49 21.06
C TYR A 240 -5.87 8.67 20.58
N PHE A 241 -5.12 7.57 20.66
CA PHE A 241 -3.77 7.44 20.12
C PHE A 241 -3.78 6.35 19.07
N ARG A 242 -3.28 6.66 17.88
CA ARG A 242 -3.13 5.69 16.80
C ARG A 242 -1.66 5.34 16.62
N THR A 243 -1.34 4.05 16.50
CA THR A 243 -0.02 3.58 16.10
C THR A 243 -0.13 2.92 14.73
N ILE A 244 0.48 3.51 13.71
CA ILE A 244 0.59 2.91 12.38
C ILE A 244 1.70 1.88 12.44
N LYS A 245 1.35 0.59 12.34
CA LYS A 245 2.27 -0.55 12.41
C LYS A 245 2.75 -1.00 11.04
N LYS A 246 1.88 -0.89 10.01
CA LYS A 246 2.22 -1.25 8.64
C LYS A 246 1.57 -0.32 7.62
N ILE A 247 2.42 0.25 6.78
CA ILE A 247 2.02 0.97 5.58
C ILE A 247 2.08 -0.01 4.41
N ASP A 248 0.97 -0.14 3.70
CA ASP A 248 0.86 -1.04 2.57
C ASP A 248 1.56 -0.49 1.32
N ARG A 249 1.26 0.77 1.00
CA ARG A 249 1.78 1.43 -0.19
C ARG A 249 2.03 2.91 0.03
N LEU A 250 3.17 3.39 -0.49
CA LEU A 250 3.47 4.81 -0.66
C LEU A 250 3.15 5.22 -2.10
N TYR A 251 2.29 6.21 -2.28
CA TYR A 251 1.88 6.70 -3.60
C TYR A 251 2.71 7.87 -4.08
N ASP A 252 2.86 8.85 -3.21
CA ASP A 252 3.62 10.05 -3.51
C ASP A 252 4.19 10.71 -2.25
N VAL A 253 5.23 11.50 -2.47
CA VAL A 253 5.82 12.45 -1.55
C VAL A 253 5.68 13.84 -2.16
N ALA A 254 5.44 14.87 -1.37
CA ALA A 254 5.12 16.18 -1.89
C ALA A 254 5.68 17.32 -1.04
N PRO A 255 6.44 18.28 -1.62
CA PRO A 255 6.47 19.63 -1.07
C PRO A 255 5.07 20.24 -1.12
N VAL A 256 4.64 20.87 -0.02
CA VAL A 256 3.29 21.42 0.11
C VAL A 256 3.32 22.87 0.58
N THR A 257 2.43 23.67 0.02
CA THR A 257 2.26 25.08 0.41
C THR A 257 1.63 25.20 1.79
N TYR A 258 0.67 24.33 2.06
CA TYR A 258 0.02 24.22 3.36
C TYR A 258 0.05 22.76 3.80
N PRO A 259 0.38 22.48 5.07
CA PRO A 259 0.17 21.13 5.59
C PRO A 259 -1.30 20.78 5.41
N ALA A 260 -1.59 19.52 5.02
CA ALA A 260 -2.97 19.08 4.86
C ALA A 260 -3.75 19.40 6.13
N TYR A 261 -4.86 20.11 5.99
CA TYR A 261 -5.74 20.40 7.11
C TYR A 261 -6.14 19.09 7.79
N GLN A 262 -6.05 19.08 9.10
CA GLN A 262 -6.15 17.96 10.04
C GLN A 262 -7.44 17.14 9.97
N GLN A 263 -8.39 17.49 9.09
CA GLN A 263 -9.69 16.84 8.98
C GLN A 263 -9.94 16.32 7.56
N THR A 264 -9.22 15.31 7.12
CA THR A 264 -9.67 14.57 5.95
C THR A 264 -10.78 13.62 6.38
N SER A 265 -11.82 13.48 5.54
CA SER A 265 -12.94 12.55 5.78
C SER A 265 -12.48 11.11 6.07
N VAL A 266 -11.30 10.73 5.59
CA VAL A 266 -10.64 9.43 5.78
C VAL A 266 -10.19 9.24 7.23
N VAL A 267 -9.56 10.25 7.80
CA VAL A 267 -9.07 10.25 9.19
C VAL A 267 -10.24 10.11 10.19
N VAL A 268 -11.30 10.88 9.97
CA VAL A 268 -12.51 10.80 10.79
C VAL A 268 -13.17 9.42 10.69
N ARG A 269 -13.27 8.84 9.49
CA ARG A 269 -13.86 7.50 9.28
C ARG A 269 -13.05 6.38 9.94
N SER A 270 -11.73 6.43 9.94
CA SER A 270 -10.91 5.40 10.60
C SER A 270 -11.14 5.39 12.11
N LEU A 271 -11.23 6.57 12.72
CA LEU A 271 -11.58 6.71 14.13
C LEU A 271 -13.03 6.28 14.44
N GLU A 272 -13.99 6.62 13.60
CA GLU A 272 -15.38 6.20 13.73
C GLU A 272 -15.52 4.67 13.64
N LYS A 273 -14.79 4.04 12.71
CA LYS A 273 -14.74 2.60 12.55
C LYS A 273 -14.21 1.91 13.81
N PHE A 274 -13.14 2.44 14.41
CA PHE A 274 -12.63 1.94 15.69
C PHE A 274 -13.65 2.11 16.82
N LYS A 275 -14.32 3.26 16.94
CA LYS A 275 -15.36 3.49 17.94
C LYS A 275 -16.51 2.51 17.79
N ASN A 276 -17.01 2.31 16.59
CA ASN A 276 -18.10 1.37 16.29
C ASN A 276 -17.71 -0.07 16.59
N ASN A 277 -16.48 -0.49 16.28
CA ASN A 277 -15.96 -1.81 16.63
C ASN A 277 -15.87 -2.01 18.15
N LYS A 278 -15.44 -0.97 18.88
CA LYS A 278 -15.36 -1.01 20.35
C LYS A 278 -16.73 -1.10 21.01
N GLU A 279 -17.73 -0.37 20.52
CA GLU A 279 -19.11 -0.46 20.97
C GLU A 279 -19.72 -1.85 20.71
N THR A 280 -19.41 -2.44 19.54
CA THR A 280 -19.83 -3.80 19.19
C THR A 280 -19.19 -4.86 20.12
N ILE A 281 -17.90 -4.73 20.43
CA ILE A 281 -17.18 -5.62 21.34
C ILE A 281 -17.65 -5.44 22.79
N SER A 282 -18.03 -4.22 23.19
CA SER A 282 -18.52 -3.90 24.53
C SER A 282 -20.00 -4.24 24.71
N ASN A 283 -20.71 -4.65 23.66
CA ASN A 283 -22.11 -5.05 23.74
C ASN A 283 -22.24 -6.41 24.44
N PRO A 284 -22.91 -6.52 25.59
CA PRO A 284 -23.03 -7.78 26.34
C PRO A 284 -23.60 -8.94 25.52
N ASN A 285 -24.52 -8.65 24.60
CA ASN A 285 -25.11 -9.67 23.72
C ASN A 285 -24.12 -10.21 22.70
N PHE A 286 -23.17 -9.40 22.23
CA PHE A 286 -22.10 -9.82 21.31
C PHE A 286 -21.07 -10.70 22.03
N VAL A 287 -20.64 -10.31 23.23
CA VAL A 287 -19.72 -11.08 24.07
C VAL A 287 -20.32 -12.44 24.41
N GLN A 288 -21.59 -12.51 24.86
CA GLN A 288 -22.26 -13.77 25.12
C GLN A 288 -22.40 -14.68 23.89
N LYS A 289 -22.62 -14.09 22.70
CA LYS A 289 -22.66 -14.85 21.45
C LYS A 289 -21.30 -15.43 21.13
N MET A 290 -20.22 -14.66 21.25
CA MET A 290 -18.84 -15.14 21.01
C MET A 290 -18.45 -16.27 21.99
N GLU A 291 -18.77 -16.11 23.28
CA GLU A 291 -18.51 -17.15 24.30
C GLU A 291 -19.28 -18.45 23.98
N ARG A 292 -20.53 -18.33 23.57
CA ARG A 292 -21.35 -19.46 23.15
C ARG A 292 -20.81 -20.18 21.93
N ASP A 293 -20.37 -19.45 20.92
CA ASP A 293 -19.78 -19.98 19.68
C ASP A 293 -18.41 -20.64 19.95
N LEU A 294 -17.62 -20.13 20.90
CA LEU A 294 -16.38 -20.73 21.38
C LEU A 294 -16.60 -22.04 22.11
N ILE A 295 -17.66 -22.12 22.93
CA ILE A 295 -18.06 -23.36 23.65
C ILE A 295 -18.56 -24.42 22.67
N LEU A 296 -19.39 -24.03 21.69
CA LEU A 296 -19.87 -24.92 20.64
C LEU A 296 -18.74 -25.48 19.77
N ASN A 297 -17.76 -24.64 19.40
CA ASN A 297 -16.59 -25.08 18.66
C ASN A 297 -15.65 -26.01 19.44
N LYS A 298 -15.61 -25.89 20.77
CA LYS A 298 -14.87 -26.83 21.64
C LYS A 298 -15.59 -28.18 21.79
N LEU A 299 -16.91 -28.17 21.83
CA LEU A 299 -17.73 -29.39 21.94
C LEU A 299 -17.75 -30.22 20.63
N ASN A 300 -17.62 -29.56 19.48
CA ASN A 300 -17.57 -30.22 18.16
C ASN A 300 -16.16 -30.74 17.77
N LYS A 301 -15.16 -30.58 18.62
CA LYS A 301 -13.79 -31.08 18.40
C LYS A 301 -13.45 -32.32 19.29
N ASN A 302 -14.37 -32.78 20.07
CA ASN A 302 -14.32 -34.05 20.81
C ASN A 302 -15.34 -35.04 20.22
#